data_ad86ba62befd2c70f3c0bc485c5e2537
#
_entry.id   ad86ba62befd2c70f3c0bc485c5e2537
#
_cell.length_a   1.000
_cell.length_b   1.000
_cell.length_c   1.000
_cell.angle_alpha   90.00
_cell.angle_beta   90.00
_cell.angle_gamma   90.00
#
_symmetry.space_group_name_H-M   'P 1'
#
loop_
_entity.id
_entity.type
_entity.pdbx_description
1 polymer ?
#
loop_
_entity_poly.entity_id
_entity_poly.type
_entity_poly.pdbx_seq_one_letter_code
_entity_poly.pdbx_strand_id
1 'polypeptide(L)'
;MWIVFEIVAVTPWLTKDNLFYLLNFSYIGTSITVGLLLFQFNYKHARRIVQLLVGLYMLIYLGLICRENMQIEGFWYYLFTGVFEAATIHYAVAKIFGPLLFGRGWCGYACWTAMVLDFLPYKKPQAARKKIGFIRYITFAFSFSFVVLLFLNHVENMEKIMFIAFIVGNILYYIVGIILAFLFKDNRAFCKYI
;
A
#
# COMPACT_ATOMS: atom_id res chain seq x y z
N MET A 1 -3.47 -8.47 17.50
CA MET A 1 -3.16 -8.10 16.10
C MET A 1 -2.61 -9.27 15.31
N TRP A 2 -1.58 -9.96 15.79
CA TRP A 2 -1.02 -11.14 15.11
C TRP A 2 -2.08 -12.19 14.77
N ILE A 3 -2.92 -12.59 15.74
CA ILE A 3 -4.01 -13.55 15.54
C ILE A 3 -4.93 -13.17 14.38
N VAL A 4 -5.24 -11.88 14.20
CA VAL A 4 -6.11 -11.42 13.11
C VAL A 4 -5.45 -11.67 11.75
N PHE A 5 -4.14 -11.43 11.65
CA PHE A 5 -3.39 -11.71 10.41
C PHE A 5 -3.29 -13.21 10.14
N GLU A 6 -3.12 -14.03 11.18
CA GLU A 6 -3.10 -15.50 11.03
C GLU A 6 -4.47 -16.03 10.59
N ILE A 7 -5.57 -15.50 11.11
CA ILE A 7 -6.92 -15.85 10.63
C ILE A 7 -7.06 -15.48 9.15
N VAL A 8 -6.63 -14.28 8.75
CA VAL A 8 -6.64 -13.84 7.35
C VAL A 8 -5.68 -14.68 6.48
N ALA A 9 -4.61 -15.23 7.04
CA ALA A 9 -3.67 -16.09 6.34
C ALA A 9 -4.23 -17.51 6.14
N VAL A 10 -4.76 -18.10 7.21
CA VAL A 10 -5.24 -19.50 7.24
C VAL A 10 -6.53 -19.66 6.44
N THR A 11 -7.45 -18.69 6.50
CA THR A 11 -8.74 -18.82 5.81
C THR A 11 -8.59 -18.99 4.29
N PRO A 12 -7.86 -18.13 3.55
CA PRO A 12 -7.63 -18.33 2.11
C PRO A 12 -6.76 -19.55 1.81
N TRP A 13 -5.83 -19.91 2.68
CA TRP A 13 -5.06 -21.14 2.53
C TRP A 13 -5.96 -22.37 2.53
N LEU A 14 -6.85 -22.49 3.50
CA LEU A 14 -7.77 -23.64 3.58
C LEU A 14 -8.85 -23.65 2.48
N THR A 15 -9.27 -22.47 2.01
CA THR A 15 -10.32 -22.38 0.99
C THR A 15 -9.82 -22.53 -0.44
N LYS A 16 -8.59 -22.08 -0.72
CA LYS A 16 -7.99 -22.09 -2.06
C LYS A 16 -6.84 -23.09 -2.21
N ASP A 17 -6.49 -23.80 -1.15
CA ASP A 17 -5.35 -24.76 -1.07
C ASP A 17 -4.03 -24.15 -1.59
N ASN A 18 -3.81 -22.88 -1.33
CA ASN A 18 -2.64 -22.15 -1.81
C ASN A 18 -1.82 -21.61 -0.64
N LEU A 19 -0.64 -22.23 -0.44
CA LEU A 19 0.32 -21.90 0.61
C LEU A 19 0.82 -20.45 0.55
N PHE A 20 0.76 -19.82 -0.63
CA PHE A 20 1.18 -18.45 -0.83
C PHE A 20 0.43 -17.47 0.09
N TYR A 21 -0.89 -17.66 0.28
CA TYR A 21 -1.67 -16.79 1.17
C TYR A 21 -1.22 -16.91 2.62
N LEU A 22 -0.95 -18.15 3.08
CA LEU A 22 -0.45 -18.37 4.43
C LEU A 22 0.87 -17.64 4.64
N LEU A 23 1.87 -17.90 3.81
CA LEU A 23 3.19 -17.28 3.93
C LEU A 23 3.16 -15.77 3.86
N ASN A 24 2.35 -15.22 2.94
CA ASN A 24 2.25 -13.80 2.69
C ASN A 24 1.65 -13.03 3.88
N PHE A 25 0.48 -13.44 4.35
CA PHE A 25 -0.19 -12.74 5.44
C PHE A 25 0.48 -13.00 6.79
N SER A 26 1.01 -14.20 7.04
CA SER A 26 1.78 -14.48 8.26
C SER A 26 3.08 -13.67 8.30
N TYR A 27 3.78 -13.50 7.17
CA TYR A 27 4.97 -12.64 7.10
C TYR A 27 4.64 -11.19 7.48
N ILE A 28 3.59 -10.62 6.89
CA ILE A 28 3.18 -9.24 7.16
C ILE A 28 2.71 -9.09 8.61
N GLY A 29 1.86 -10.00 9.08
CA GLY A 29 1.35 -10.00 10.44
C GLY A 29 2.45 -10.12 11.49
N THR A 30 3.41 -11.01 11.27
CA THR A 30 4.58 -11.18 12.14
C THR A 30 5.46 -9.94 12.12
N SER A 31 5.77 -9.38 10.95
CA SER A 31 6.59 -8.17 10.81
C SER A 31 5.98 -6.98 11.57
N ILE A 32 4.67 -6.79 11.45
CA ILE A 32 3.96 -5.72 12.17
C ILE A 32 3.96 -5.98 13.68
N THR A 33 3.74 -7.23 14.10
CA THR A 33 3.70 -7.61 15.51
C THR A 33 5.05 -7.44 16.18
N VAL A 34 6.12 -7.89 15.54
CA VAL A 34 7.51 -7.65 16.00
C VAL A 34 7.77 -6.16 16.16
N GLY A 35 7.32 -5.34 15.21
CA GLY A 35 7.48 -3.90 15.32
C GLY A 35 6.71 -3.26 16.47
N LEU A 36 5.51 -3.74 16.76
CA LEU A 36 4.75 -3.28 17.91
C LEU A 36 5.45 -3.67 19.24
N LEU A 37 6.02 -4.89 19.30
CA LEU A 37 6.82 -5.31 20.46
C LEU A 37 8.07 -4.43 20.62
N LEU A 38 8.82 -4.19 19.56
CA LEU A 38 9.97 -3.29 19.57
C LEU A 38 9.58 -1.87 20.01
N PHE A 39 8.40 -1.40 19.62
CA PHE A 39 7.87 -0.12 20.07
C PHE A 39 7.56 -0.10 21.58
N GLN A 40 6.98 -1.18 22.11
CA GLN A 40 6.75 -1.32 23.56
C GLN A 40 8.06 -1.31 24.37
N PHE A 41 9.14 -1.88 23.82
CA PHE A 41 10.48 -1.81 24.41
C PHE A 41 11.22 -0.47 24.15
N ASN A 42 10.50 0.55 23.67
CA ASN A 42 11.05 1.87 23.36
C ASN A 42 12.23 1.87 22.38
N TYR A 43 12.28 0.88 21.46
CA TYR A 43 13.33 0.82 20.47
C TYR A 43 13.18 1.94 19.43
N LYS A 44 14.18 2.83 19.38
CA LYS A 44 14.15 4.08 18.60
C LYS A 44 13.80 3.90 17.11
N HIS A 45 14.19 2.79 16.53
CA HIS A 45 14.01 2.51 15.09
C HIS A 45 12.89 1.50 14.78
N ALA A 46 12.12 1.06 15.77
CA ALA A 46 11.07 0.05 15.62
C ALA A 46 10.16 0.31 14.41
N ARG A 47 9.63 1.54 14.30
CA ARG A 47 8.75 1.92 13.19
C ARG A 47 9.43 1.79 11.82
N ARG A 48 10.69 2.21 11.70
CA ARG A 48 11.43 2.15 10.42
C ARG A 48 11.72 0.72 10.00
N ILE A 49 12.04 -0.14 10.94
CA ILE A 49 12.29 -1.57 10.68
C ILE A 49 11.03 -2.22 10.10
N VAL A 50 9.89 -2.06 10.76
CA VAL A 50 8.62 -2.61 10.25
C VAL A 50 8.29 -2.06 8.87
N GLN A 51 8.41 -0.75 8.71
CA GLN A 51 8.11 -0.08 7.45
C GLN A 51 9.00 -0.57 6.31
N LEU A 52 10.28 -0.87 6.58
CA LEU A 52 11.19 -1.48 5.63
C LEU A 52 10.79 -2.94 5.32
N LEU A 53 10.56 -3.75 6.33
CA LEU A 53 10.20 -5.16 6.15
C LEU A 53 8.92 -5.29 5.32
N VAL A 54 7.85 -4.62 5.73
CA VAL A 54 6.57 -4.70 5.04
C VAL A 54 6.60 -3.96 3.71
N GLY A 55 7.18 -2.75 3.66
CA GLY A 55 7.21 -1.92 2.46
C GLY A 55 8.06 -2.51 1.33
N LEU A 56 9.23 -3.07 1.62
CA LEU A 56 10.06 -3.77 0.64
C LEU A 56 9.40 -5.05 0.15
N TYR A 57 8.81 -5.82 1.06
CA TYR A 57 8.10 -7.02 0.69
C TYR A 57 6.94 -6.72 -0.28
N MET A 58 6.12 -5.73 0.04
CA MET A 58 5.00 -5.35 -0.81
C MET A 58 5.46 -4.75 -2.15
N LEU A 59 6.46 -3.87 -2.14
CA LEU A 59 6.92 -3.21 -3.37
C LEU A 59 7.70 -4.16 -4.28
N ILE A 60 8.67 -4.90 -3.72
CA ILE A 60 9.58 -5.72 -4.52
C ILE A 60 8.98 -7.10 -4.78
N TYR A 61 8.64 -7.82 -3.71
CA TYR A 61 8.20 -9.20 -3.88
C TYR A 61 6.82 -9.27 -4.55
N LEU A 62 5.80 -8.67 -3.97
CA LEU A 62 4.45 -8.72 -4.54
C LEU A 62 4.34 -7.86 -5.81
N GLY A 63 4.82 -6.63 -5.77
CA GLY A 63 4.65 -5.69 -6.88
C GLY A 63 5.52 -5.99 -8.10
N LEU A 64 6.84 -6.22 -7.92
CA LEU A 64 7.76 -6.40 -9.05
C LEU A 64 7.96 -7.87 -9.43
N ILE A 65 8.11 -8.78 -8.46
CA ILE A 65 8.36 -10.21 -8.74
C ILE A 65 7.06 -10.92 -9.09
N CYS A 66 6.04 -10.83 -8.23
CA CYS A 66 4.72 -11.43 -8.48
C CYS A 66 3.88 -10.64 -9.51
N ARG A 67 4.32 -9.42 -9.88
CA ARG A 67 3.64 -8.54 -10.85
C ARG A 67 2.21 -8.16 -10.45
N GLU A 68 1.91 -8.17 -9.16
CA GLU A 68 0.60 -7.77 -8.65
C GLU A 68 0.51 -6.25 -8.55
N ASN A 69 -0.55 -5.68 -9.11
CA ASN A 69 -0.83 -4.25 -8.93
C ASN A 69 -1.60 -4.02 -7.63
N MET A 70 -0.89 -3.57 -6.59
CA MET A 70 -1.46 -3.25 -5.28
C MET A 70 -1.88 -1.79 -5.14
N GLN A 71 -1.99 -1.05 -6.23
CA GLN A 71 -2.58 0.29 -6.27
C GLN A 71 -4.09 0.20 -6.50
N ILE A 72 -4.75 1.34 -6.53
CA ILE A 72 -6.21 1.41 -6.68
C ILE A 72 -6.68 0.87 -8.03
N GLU A 73 -5.89 1.04 -9.08
CA GLU A 73 -6.16 0.51 -10.43
C GLU A 73 -6.21 -1.02 -10.41
N GLY A 74 -5.23 -1.65 -9.75
CA GLY A 74 -5.20 -3.10 -9.56
C GLY A 74 -6.41 -3.61 -8.76
N PHE A 75 -6.78 -2.89 -7.71
CA PHE A 75 -7.96 -3.24 -6.91
C PHE A 75 -9.24 -3.27 -7.78
N TRP A 76 -9.48 -2.25 -8.60
CA TRP A 76 -10.63 -2.23 -9.51
C TRP A 76 -10.55 -3.32 -10.58
N TYR A 77 -9.36 -3.54 -11.13
CA TYR A 77 -9.13 -4.60 -12.11
C TYR A 77 -9.51 -5.97 -11.56
N TYR A 78 -8.95 -6.36 -10.40
CA TYR A 78 -9.25 -7.65 -9.77
C TYR A 78 -10.71 -7.76 -9.32
N LEU A 79 -11.31 -6.67 -8.87
CA LEU A 79 -12.72 -6.65 -8.50
C LEU A 79 -13.64 -6.92 -9.72
N PHE A 80 -13.35 -6.31 -10.86
CA PHE A 80 -14.14 -6.48 -12.06
C PHE A 80 -13.92 -7.83 -12.75
N THR A 81 -12.73 -8.39 -12.65
CA THR A 81 -12.45 -9.75 -13.15
C THR A 81 -12.97 -10.85 -12.22
N GLY A 82 -13.42 -10.51 -11.03
CA GLY A 82 -13.84 -11.47 -10.01
C GLY A 82 -12.68 -12.27 -9.39
N VAL A 83 -11.45 -11.83 -9.62
CA VAL A 83 -10.24 -12.49 -9.12
C VAL A 83 -9.85 -11.87 -7.78
N PHE A 84 -10.15 -12.56 -6.69
CA PHE A 84 -9.75 -12.15 -5.35
C PHE A 84 -8.37 -12.71 -5.00
N GLU A 85 -7.34 -12.12 -5.57
CA GLU A 85 -5.96 -12.46 -5.30
C GLU A 85 -5.39 -11.73 -4.08
N ALA A 86 -4.12 -12.03 -3.75
CA ALA A 86 -3.45 -11.43 -2.62
C ALA A 86 -3.45 -9.89 -2.68
N ALA A 87 -3.28 -9.30 -3.86
CA ALA A 87 -3.33 -7.84 -4.06
C ALA A 87 -4.68 -7.23 -3.67
N THR A 88 -5.81 -7.87 -4.04
CA THR A 88 -7.15 -7.39 -3.67
C THR A 88 -7.36 -7.44 -2.17
N ILE A 89 -7.00 -8.57 -1.54
CA ILE A 89 -7.11 -8.75 -0.08
C ILE A 89 -6.20 -7.74 0.64
N HIS A 90 -4.96 -7.56 0.18
CA HIS A 90 -4.05 -6.57 0.74
C HIS A 90 -4.60 -5.15 0.64
N TYR A 91 -5.16 -4.78 -0.51
CA TYR A 91 -5.74 -3.47 -0.69
C TYR A 91 -6.91 -3.25 0.26
N ALA A 92 -7.81 -4.23 0.37
CA ALA A 92 -8.93 -4.18 1.29
C ALA A 92 -8.46 -4.04 2.75
N VAL A 93 -7.52 -4.88 3.19
CA VAL A 93 -6.96 -4.82 4.54
C VAL A 93 -6.20 -3.51 4.77
N ALA A 94 -5.34 -3.10 3.85
CA ALA A 94 -4.47 -1.94 4.03
C ALA A 94 -5.18 -0.59 3.87
N LYS A 95 -6.16 -0.50 2.99
CA LYS A 95 -6.78 0.78 2.60
C LYS A 95 -8.20 0.97 3.11
N ILE A 96 -8.91 -0.11 3.38
CA ILE A 96 -10.29 -0.05 3.89
C ILE A 96 -10.31 -0.39 5.38
N PHE A 97 -9.99 -1.62 5.75
CA PHE A 97 -10.09 -2.08 7.14
C PHE A 97 -8.99 -1.52 8.05
N GLY A 98 -7.75 -1.42 7.56
CA GLY A 98 -6.63 -0.89 8.32
C GLY A 98 -6.87 0.54 8.81
N PRO A 99 -7.24 1.50 7.95
CA PRO A 99 -7.62 2.84 8.37
C PRO A 99 -8.82 2.92 9.29
N LEU A 100 -9.82 2.04 9.15
CA LEU A 100 -10.99 1.98 10.03
C LEU A 100 -10.60 1.52 11.44
N LEU A 101 -9.73 0.52 11.57
CA LEU A 101 -9.34 -0.06 12.86
C LEU A 101 -8.19 0.70 13.53
N PHE A 102 -7.21 1.16 12.76
CA PHE A 102 -5.96 1.72 13.26
C PHE A 102 -5.72 3.17 12.84
N GLY A 103 -6.67 3.78 12.14
CA GLY A 103 -6.54 5.13 11.63
C GLY A 103 -5.30 5.31 10.75
N ARG A 104 -4.52 6.35 11.02
CA ARG A 104 -3.29 6.65 10.26
C ARG A 104 -2.09 5.78 10.66
N GLY A 105 -2.21 4.94 11.67
CA GLY A 105 -1.16 4.05 12.12
C GLY A 105 -0.69 3.13 10.98
N TRP A 106 -1.62 2.56 10.23
CA TRP A 106 -1.31 1.70 9.10
C TRP A 106 -0.38 2.36 8.07
N CYS A 107 -0.68 3.60 7.67
CA CYS A 107 0.16 4.35 6.73
C CYS A 107 1.57 4.63 7.28
N GLY A 108 1.72 4.67 8.61
CA GLY A 108 3.01 4.86 9.27
C GLY A 108 3.89 3.62 9.30
N TYR A 109 3.31 2.43 9.24
CA TYR A 109 4.02 1.16 9.44
C TYR A 109 4.10 0.27 8.20
N ALA A 110 3.12 0.31 7.30
CA ALA A 110 3.02 -0.63 6.18
C ALA A 110 3.06 0.01 4.79
N CYS A 111 3.11 1.34 4.68
CA CYS A 111 3.05 2.01 3.40
C CYS A 111 4.43 2.11 2.73
N TRP A 112 4.61 1.49 1.56
CA TRP A 112 5.86 1.54 0.80
C TRP A 112 6.22 2.94 0.29
N THR A 113 5.23 3.76 -0.09
CA THR A 113 5.49 5.16 -0.48
C THR A 113 6.06 5.95 0.70
N ALA A 114 5.46 5.82 1.88
CA ALA A 114 5.93 6.47 3.08
C ALA A 114 7.31 5.94 3.53
N MET A 115 7.62 4.68 3.26
CA MET A 115 8.92 4.07 3.52
C MET A 115 10.03 4.88 2.82
N VAL A 116 9.90 5.14 1.53
CA VAL A 116 10.90 5.90 0.76
C VAL A 116 10.95 7.36 1.21
N LEU A 117 9.80 8.01 1.41
CA LEU A 117 9.75 9.41 1.81
C LEU A 117 10.31 9.67 3.22
N ASP A 118 10.25 8.71 4.12
CA ASP A 118 10.80 8.84 5.47
C ASP A 118 12.34 8.80 5.52
N PHE A 119 13.02 8.43 4.43
CA PHE A 119 14.47 8.57 4.29
C PHE A 119 14.92 9.99 3.96
N LEU A 120 14.01 10.86 3.52
CA LEU A 120 14.35 12.25 3.25
C LEU A 120 14.71 12.99 4.56
N PRO A 121 15.57 14.04 4.48
CA PRO A 121 16.13 14.69 5.66
C PRO A 121 15.15 15.58 6.41
N TYR A 122 13.99 15.90 5.84
CA TYR A 122 13.05 16.85 6.40
C TYR A 122 12.15 16.24 7.47
N LYS A 123 12.44 16.55 8.73
CA LYS A 123 11.55 16.23 9.85
C LYS A 123 10.49 17.31 9.97
N LYS A 124 9.25 16.92 9.85
CA LYS A 124 8.15 17.67 9.70
C LYS A 124 7.40 18.19 10.80
N PRO A 125 7.09 19.44 10.87
CA PRO A 125 6.13 19.98 11.81
C PRO A 125 4.78 19.30 11.66
N GLN A 126 4.07 19.15 12.76
CA GLN A 126 2.70 18.63 12.79
C GLN A 126 1.71 19.70 12.28
N ALA A 127 1.97 20.23 11.09
CA ALA A 127 1.06 21.18 10.48
C ALA A 127 -0.26 20.51 10.13
N ALA A 128 -1.36 21.21 10.35
CA ALA A 128 -2.68 20.77 9.95
C ALA A 128 -2.74 20.51 8.44
N ARG A 129 -3.60 19.56 8.03
CA ARG A 129 -3.88 19.29 6.62
C ARG A 129 -4.45 20.55 5.97
N LYS A 130 -3.84 21.02 4.89
CA LYS A 130 -4.45 22.09 4.09
C LYS A 130 -5.67 21.56 3.33
N LYS A 131 -6.60 22.45 2.95
CA LYS A 131 -7.87 22.10 2.28
C LYS A 131 -7.74 21.55 0.83
N ILE A 132 -6.57 21.10 0.41
CA ILE A 132 -6.30 20.57 -0.96
C ILE A 132 -6.65 19.07 -1.08
N GLY A 133 -7.25 18.48 -0.05
CA GLY A 133 -7.59 17.07 -0.02
C GLY A 133 -8.61 16.58 -1.06
N PHE A 134 -9.13 17.45 -1.93
CA PHE A 134 -10.01 17.07 -3.04
C PHE A 134 -9.26 16.34 -4.16
N ILE A 135 -7.94 16.54 -4.29
CA ILE A 135 -7.11 15.87 -5.31
C ILE A 135 -7.25 14.34 -5.23
N ARG A 136 -7.38 13.78 -4.04
CA ARG A 136 -7.60 12.33 -3.84
C ARG A 136 -8.89 11.81 -4.53
N TYR A 137 -9.93 12.64 -4.62
CA TYR A 137 -11.16 12.25 -5.30
C TYR A 137 -11.00 12.30 -6.83
N ILE A 138 -10.19 13.25 -7.33
CA ILE A 138 -9.84 13.32 -8.75
C ILE A 138 -8.99 12.12 -9.14
N THR A 139 -7.97 11.79 -8.37
CA THR A 139 -7.12 10.62 -8.64
C THR A 139 -7.92 9.32 -8.54
N PHE A 140 -8.82 9.21 -7.57
CA PHE A 140 -9.73 8.07 -7.46
C PHE A 140 -10.63 7.92 -8.69
N ALA A 141 -11.30 9.01 -9.09
CA ALA A 141 -12.18 9.02 -10.27
C ALA A 141 -11.40 8.71 -11.55
N PHE A 142 -10.19 9.26 -11.68
CA PHE A 142 -9.32 8.99 -12.83
C PHE A 142 -8.93 7.50 -12.90
N SER A 143 -8.47 6.92 -11.80
CA SER A 143 -8.09 5.50 -11.73
C SER A 143 -9.26 4.57 -12.03
N PHE A 144 -10.44 4.88 -11.46
CA PHE A 144 -11.66 4.14 -11.74
C PHE A 144 -12.04 4.21 -13.22
N SER A 145 -12.11 5.43 -13.79
CA SER A 145 -12.45 5.65 -15.19
C SER A 145 -11.45 4.97 -16.13
N PHE A 146 -10.16 5.01 -15.80
CA PHE A 146 -9.13 4.34 -16.59
C PHE A 146 -9.38 2.84 -16.69
N VAL A 147 -9.64 2.17 -15.57
CA VAL A 147 -9.91 0.72 -15.58
C VAL A 147 -11.22 0.39 -16.32
N VAL A 148 -12.29 1.16 -16.07
CA VAL A 148 -13.57 0.98 -16.79
C VAL A 148 -13.41 1.13 -18.29
N LEU A 149 -12.66 2.13 -18.76
CA LEU A 149 -12.40 2.34 -20.19
C LEU A 149 -11.62 1.17 -20.80
N LEU A 150 -10.65 0.58 -20.07
CA LEU A 150 -9.95 -0.61 -20.55
C LEU A 150 -10.88 -1.80 -20.73
N PHE A 151 -11.83 -2.01 -19.81
CA PHE A 151 -12.83 -3.08 -19.90
C PHE A 151 -13.81 -2.84 -21.06
N LEU A 152 -14.31 -1.61 -21.22
CA LEU A 152 -15.26 -1.27 -22.29
C LEU A 152 -14.64 -1.42 -23.68
N ASN A 153 -13.34 -1.14 -23.82
CA ASN A 153 -12.64 -1.30 -25.09
C ASN A 153 -12.11 -2.72 -25.34
N HIS A 154 -12.43 -3.68 -24.48
CA HIS A 154 -12.00 -5.08 -24.59
C HIS A 154 -10.47 -5.21 -24.84
N VAL A 155 -9.68 -4.43 -24.13
CA VAL A 155 -8.23 -4.37 -24.35
C VAL A 155 -7.58 -5.70 -23.95
N GLU A 156 -6.83 -6.29 -24.88
CA GLU A 156 -6.05 -7.49 -24.63
C GLU A 156 -4.87 -7.21 -23.70
N ASN A 157 -4.39 -8.25 -23.00
CA ASN A 157 -3.22 -8.18 -22.09
C ASN A 157 -3.36 -7.18 -20.95
N MET A 158 -4.54 -7.07 -20.34
CA MET A 158 -4.80 -6.14 -19.24
C MET A 158 -3.83 -6.32 -18.05
N GLU A 159 -3.38 -7.55 -17.76
CA GLU A 159 -2.40 -7.81 -16.70
C GLU A 159 -1.07 -7.06 -16.92
N LYS A 160 -0.58 -7.06 -18.18
CA LYS A 160 0.63 -6.29 -18.51
C LYS A 160 0.43 -4.80 -18.35
N ILE A 161 -0.75 -4.30 -18.75
CA ILE A 161 -1.11 -2.88 -18.60
C ILE A 161 -1.17 -2.53 -17.12
N MET A 162 -1.79 -3.37 -16.29
CA MET A 162 -1.86 -3.16 -14.84
C MET A 162 -0.47 -3.17 -14.21
N PHE A 163 0.42 -4.06 -14.64
CA PHE A 163 1.80 -4.08 -14.16
C PHE A 163 2.58 -2.82 -14.57
N ILE A 164 2.44 -2.36 -15.81
CA ILE A 164 3.05 -1.11 -16.27
C ILE A 164 2.47 0.09 -15.48
N ALA A 165 1.15 0.12 -15.29
CA ALA A 165 0.49 1.15 -14.50
C ALA A 165 1.01 1.20 -13.06
N PHE A 166 1.26 0.03 -12.43
CA PHE A 166 1.87 -0.07 -11.12
C PHE A 166 3.28 0.55 -11.08
N ILE A 167 4.13 0.24 -12.06
CA ILE A 167 5.49 0.81 -12.13
C ILE A 167 5.44 2.31 -12.34
N VAL A 168 4.71 2.78 -13.36
CA VAL A 168 4.59 4.20 -13.71
C VAL A 168 3.97 4.98 -12.55
N GLY A 169 2.90 4.46 -11.95
CA GLY A 169 2.23 5.08 -10.81
C GLY A 169 3.16 5.23 -9.60
N ASN A 170 3.96 4.21 -9.27
CA ASN A 170 4.94 4.31 -8.18
C ASN A 170 6.03 5.34 -8.48
N ILE A 171 6.56 5.37 -9.71
CA ILE A 171 7.58 6.36 -10.12
C ILE A 171 7.00 7.77 -9.98
N LEU A 172 5.78 8.00 -10.47
CA LEU A 172 5.11 9.30 -10.34
C LEU A 172 4.89 9.69 -8.88
N TYR A 173 4.43 8.76 -8.03
CA TYR A 173 4.23 9.01 -6.59
C TYR A 173 5.54 9.37 -5.90
N TYR A 174 6.66 8.73 -6.25
CA TYR A 174 7.96 9.07 -5.68
C TYR A 174 8.46 10.41 -6.19
N ILE A 175 8.37 10.70 -7.49
CA ILE A 175 8.78 11.98 -8.05
C ILE A 175 8.00 13.12 -7.42
N VAL A 176 6.67 13.05 -7.44
CA VAL A 176 5.79 14.07 -6.83
C VAL A 176 6.02 14.16 -5.33
N GLY A 177 6.16 13.03 -4.64
CA GLY A 177 6.41 12.98 -3.22
C GLY A 177 7.73 13.64 -2.81
N ILE A 178 8.79 13.40 -3.56
CA ILE A 178 10.09 14.01 -3.34
C ILE A 178 10.03 15.52 -3.62
N ILE A 179 9.46 15.94 -4.75
CA ILE A 179 9.30 17.37 -5.08
C ILE A 179 8.54 18.10 -3.99
N LEU A 180 7.40 17.56 -3.54
CA LEU A 180 6.60 18.15 -2.47
C LEU A 180 7.36 18.19 -1.13
N ALA A 181 8.16 17.15 -0.85
CA ALA A 181 8.98 17.13 0.36
C ALA A 181 10.03 18.24 0.37
N PHE A 182 10.67 18.51 -0.77
CA PHE A 182 11.63 19.61 -0.90
C PHE A 182 10.95 20.99 -0.85
N LEU A 183 9.83 21.16 -1.53
CA LEU A 183 9.09 22.43 -1.56
C LEU A 183 8.55 22.81 -0.18
N PHE A 184 7.98 21.84 0.54
CA PHE A 184 7.35 22.10 1.85
C PHE A 184 8.25 21.76 3.04
N LYS A 185 9.49 21.34 2.80
CA LYS A 185 10.44 20.86 3.82
C LYS A 185 9.79 19.83 4.78
N ASP A 186 8.99 18.94 4.24
CA ASP A 186 8.18 17.95 4.95
C ASP A 186 8.17 16.61 4.23
N ASN A 187 8.81 15.59 4.80
CA ASN A 187 8.86 14.24 4.23
C ASN A 187 7.49 13.65 3.91
N ARG A 188 6.46 14.06 4.66
CA ARG A 188 5.09 13.56 4.52
C ARG A 188 4.15 14.53 3.80
N ALA A 189 4.70 15.52 3.08
CA ALA A 189 3.90 16.48 2.32
C ALA A 189 2.93 15.77 1.37
N PHE A 190 3.40 14.79 0.61
CA PHE A 190 2.56 13.97 -0.28
C PHE A 190 1.33 13.39 0.45
N CYS A 191 1.53 12.73 1.60
CA CYS A 191 0.44 12.13 2.37
C CYS A 191 -0.52 13.13 3.01
N LYS A 192 -0.14 14.42 3.06
CA LYS A 192 -0.96 15.50 3.63
C LYS A 192 -1.80 16.21 2.58
N TYR A 193 -1.27 16.31 1.36
CA TYR A 193 -1.86 17.11 0.30
C TYR A 193 -2.56 16.28 -0.77
N ILE A 194 -2.12 15.07 -0.99
CA ILE A 194 -2.70 14.09 -1.92
C ILE A 194 -3.28 12.91 -1.15
#